data_e54c356f88abf1cf8e7c15bbd3b427c7
#
_entry.id   e54c356f88abf1cf8e7c15bbd3b427c7
#
_cell.length_a   1.000
_cell.length_b   1.000
_cell.length_c   1.000
_cell.angle_alpha   90.00
_cell.angle_beta   90.00
_cell.angle_gamma   90.00
#
_symmetry.space_group_name_H-M   'P 1'
#
loop_
_entity.id
_entity.type
_entity.pdbx_description
1 polymer ?
#
loop_
_entity_poly.entity_id
_entity_poly.type
_entity_poly.pdbx_seq_one_letter_code
_entity_poly.pdbx_strand_id
1 'polypeptide(L)'
;HVLSDLKEGRTDVAVVPTPLQIEKPYSTVRLRPVRSILVGGPRFSALRDKPISLQELIQYPLAGLTEATMSHQFYENFFAAHGLPLNYDIELASADLLLPVVAHNLGLAFMPEDLAAQALSEKRIVSIPLTEEIPNRYICLVRDPSRPLGAATRCLIDMLLADRIG
;
A
#
# COMPACT_ATOMS: atom_id res chain seq x y z
N HIS A 1 -11.59 9.72 -3.33
CA HIS A 1 -11.62 11.18 -3.45
C HIS A 1 -10.70 11.70 -4.57
N VAL A 2 -9.39 11.36 -4.63
CA VAL A 2 -8.46 11.90 -5.66
C VAL A 2 -8.91 11.59 -7.09
N LEU A 3 -9.38 10.38 -7.36
CA LEU A 3 -9.90 10.01 -8.69
C LEU A 3 -11.23 10.69 -9.02
N SER A 4 -12.08 10.97 -8.02
CA SER A 4 -13.29 11.77 -8.20
C SER A 4 -12.93 13.20 -8.57
N ASP A 5 -11.93 13.79 -7.88
CA ASP A 5 -11.45 15.15 -8.17
C ASP A 5 -10.87 15.26 -9.59
N LEU A 6 -10.16 14.22 -10.05
CA LEU A 6 -9.68 14.13 -11.41
C LEU A 6 -10.84 14.06 -12.42
N LYS A 7 -11.87 13.24 -12.17
CA LYS A 7 -13.06 13.11 -13.04
C LYS A 7 -13.83 14.42 -13.14
N GLU A 8 -13.96 15.14 -12.04
CA GLU A 8 -14.68 16.41 -11.97
C GLU A 8 -13.82 17.62 -12.43
N GLY A 9 -12.54 17.37 -12.76
CA GLY A 9 -11.64 18.42 -13.26
C GLY A 9 -11.13 19.36 -12.18
N ARG A 10 -11.24 18.99 -10.92
CA ARG A 10 -10.65 19.73 -9.80
C ARG A 10 -9.14 19.54 -9.70
N THR A 11 -8.63 18.48 -10.29
CA THR A 11 -7.19 18.20 -10.41
C THR A 11 -6.85 17.79 -11.83
N ASP A 12 -5.66 18.12 -12.31
CA ASP A 12 -5.16 17.76 -13.64
C ASP A 12 -4.61 16.32 -13.67
N VAL A 13 -4.04 15.88 -12.56
CA VAL A 13 -3.39 14.57 -12.41
C VAL A 13 -3.69 13.98 -11.03
N ALA A 14 -3.65 12.66 -10.96
CA ALA A 14 -3.71 11.90 -9.71
C ALA A 14 -2.52 10.95 -9.63
N VAL A 15 -1.89 10.88 -8.46
CA VAL A 15 -0.85 9.89 -8.14
C VAL A 15 -1.41 8.94 -7.11
N VAL A 16 -1.63 7.70 -7.50
CA VAL A 16 -2.40 6.72 -6.70
C VAL A 16 -1.80 5.31 -6.78
N PRO A 17 -1.93 4.50 -5.72
CA PRO A 17 -1.49 3.12 -5.74
C PRO A 17 -2.48 2.22 -6.51
N THR A 18 -1.99 1.07 -7.00
CA THR A 18 -2.87 -0.01 -7.46
C THR A 18 -3.49 -0.75 -6.25
N PRO A 19 -4.65 -1.46 -6.42
CA PRO A 19 -5.39 -1.69 -7.66
C PRO A 19 -6.12 -0.44 -8.15
N LEU A 20 -6.21 -0.29 -9.47
CA LEU A 20 -6.88 0.82 -10.12
C LEU A 20 -7.94 0.29 -11.08
N GLN A 21 -9.17 0.75 -10.91
CA GLN A 21 -10.24 0.59 -11.89
C GLN A 21 -10.46 1.94 -12.57
N ILE A 22 -9.80 2.12 -13.71
CA ILE A 22 -9.87 3.36 -14.50
C ILE A 22 -10.28 3.02 -15.92
N GLU A 23 -11.37 3.62 -16.33
CA GLU A 23 -11.91 3.51 -17.68
C GLU A 23 -11.44 4.67 -18.55
N LYS A 24 -11.57 4.51 -19.89
CA LYS A 24 -11.38 5.61 -20.82
C LYS A 24 -12.26 6.81 -20.43
N PRO A 25 -11.81 8.06 -20.65
CA PRO A 25 -10.65 8.47 -21.44
C PRO A 25 -9.31 8.52 -20.69
N TYR A 26 -9.26 8.18 -19.40
CA TYR A 26 -8.08 8.36 -18.58
C TYR A 26 -6.92 7.47 -19.02
N SER A 27 -5.72 8.03 -18.98
CA SER A 27 -4.46 7.30 -19.19
C SER A 27 -3.75 7.06 -17.85
N THR A 28 -3.11 5.90 -17.75
CA THR A 28 -2.37 5.50 -16.56
C THR A 28 -0.94 5.15 -16.93
N VAL A 29 0.02 5.71 -16.18
CA VAL A 29 1.45 5.40 -16.30
C VAL A 29 1.95 4.88 -14.96
N ARG A 30 2.57 3.70 -14.96
CA ARG A 30 3.23 3.17 -13.75
C ARG A 30 4.51 3.97 -13.50
N LEU A 31 4.65 4.52 -12.29
CA LEU A 31 5.83 5.29 -11.88
C LEU A 31 6.87 4.38 -11.23
N ARG A 32 6.50 3.71 -10.13
CA ARG A 32 7.40 2.81 -9.41
C ARG A 32 6.66 1.64 -8.78
N PRO A 33 7.32 0.49 -8.59
CA PRO A 33 6.76 -0.59 -7.79
C PRO A 33 6.70 -0.18 -6.31
N VAL A 34 5.78 -0.80 -5.57
CA VAL A 34 5.70 -0.74 -4.12
C VAL A 34 5.71 -2.16 -3.60
N ARG A 35 6.79 -2.54 -2.95
CA ARG A 35 6.89 -3.81 -2.26
C ARG A 35 6.22 -3.71 -0.90
N SER A 36 5.29 -4.60 -0.63
CA SER A 36 4.67 -4.72 0.68
C SER A 36 5.34 -5.82 1.49
N ILE A 37 5.46 -5.59 2.79
CA ILE A 37 5.97 -6.57 3.75
C ILE A 37 4.99 -6.69 4.92
N LEU A 38 4.99 -7.87 5.57
CA LEU A 38 4.33 -8.05 6.86
C LEU A 38 5.31 -7.66 7.97
N VAL A 39 4.82 -6.88 8.93
CA VAL A 39 5.61 -6.42 10.06
C VAL A 39 4.89 -6.64 11.38
N GLY A 40 5.66 -6.79 12.44
CA GLY A 40 5.19 -6.87 13.81
C GLY A 40 6.07 -6.08 14.74
N GLY A 41 5.58 -5.77 15.93
CA GLY A 41 6.40 -5.18 16.98
C GLY A 41 7.36 -6.21 17.61
N PRO A 42 8.23 -5.80 18.55
CA PRO A 42 9.24 -6.67 19.18
C PRO A 42 8.67 -7.92 19.85
N ARG A 43 7.42 -7.88 20.33
CA ARG A 43 6.72 -9.04 20.91
C ARG A 43 6.57 -10.19 19.93
N PHE A 44 6.49 -9.89 18.63
CA PHE A 44 6.33 -10.87 17.55
C PHE A 44 7.66 -11.30 16.93
N SER A 45 8.80 -10.98 17.55
CA SER A 45 10.14 -11.27 17.01
C SER A 45 10.41 -12.75 16.73
N ALA A 46 9.76 -13.66 17.45
CA ALA A 46 9.87 -15.10 17.19
C ALA A 46 9.31 -15.53 15.83
N LEU A 47 8.39 -14.75 15.24
CA LEU A 47 7.83 -15.01 13.91
C LEU A 47 8.81 -14.65 12.76
N ARG A 48 9.91 -14.00 13.07
CA ARG A 48 10.92 -13.59 12.09
C ARG A 48 11.74 -14.76 11.54
N ASP A 49 11.89 -15.82 12.32
CA ASP A 49 12.88 -16.87 12.05
C ASP A 49 12.35 -17.96 11.10
N LYS A 50 11.04 -18.01 10.89
CA LYS A 50 10.39 -19.00 10.01
C LYS A 50 9.20 -18.37 9.27
N PRO A 51 9.09 -18.58 7.95
CA PRO A 51 7.91 -18.12 7.22
C PRO A 51 6.62 -18.69 7.82
N ILE A 52 5.62 -17.82 7.98
CA ILE A 52 4.27 -18.20 8.38
C ILE A 52 3.33 -18.14 7.16
N SER A 53 2.34 -19.02 7.11
CA SER A 53 1.32 -18.98 6.07
C SER A 53 0.24 -17.93 6.40
N LEU A 54 -0.53 -17.51 5.38
CA LEU A 54 -1.72 -16.67 5.62
C LEU A 54 -2.73 -17.35 6.53
N GLN A 55 -2.83 -18.69 6.47
CA GLN A 55 -3.68 -19.48 7.38
C GLN A 55 -3.24 -19.40 8.84
N GLU A 56 -1.94 -19.31 9.09
CA GLU A 56 -1.39 -19.09 10.45
C GLU A 56 -1.55 -17.63 10.85
N LEU A 57 -1.35 -16.70 9.91
CA LEU A 57 -1.42 -15.26 10.12
C LEU A 57 -2.79 -14.80 10.66
N ILE A 58 -3.90 -15.37 10.17
CA ILE A 58 -5.25 -15.00 10.63
C ILE A 58 -5.53 -15.32 12.11
N GLN A 59 -4.63 -16.03 12.79
CA GLN A 59 -4.72 -16.31 14.22
C GLN A 59 -4.06 -15.23 15.09
N TYR A 60 -3.40 -14.26 14.47
CA TYR A 60 -2.78 -13.13 15.14
C TYR A 60 -3.63 -11.87 14.96
N PRO A 61 -3.59 -10.94 15.90
CA PRO A 61 -4.27 -9.67 15.72
C PRO A 61 -3.67 -8.92 14.53
N LEU A 62 -4.54 -8.52 13.61
CA LEU A 62 -4.17 -7.76 12.41
C LEU A 62 -4.66 -6.32 12.50
N ALA A 63 -3.79 -5.40 12.11
CA ALA A 63 -4.12 -4.00 11.91
C ALA A 63 -4.06 -3.64 10.42
N GLY A 64 -5.02 -2.87 9.97
CA GLY A 64 -5.08 -2.44 8.58
C GLY A 64 -5.87 -1.16 8.38
N LEU A 65 -6.01 -0.74 7.15
CA LEU A 65 -6.79 0.43 6.79
C LEU A 65 -8.24 0.05 6.53
N THR A 66 -9.16 1.01 6.74
CA THR A 66 -10.60 0.84 6.51
C THR A 66 -10.91 0.41 5.09
N GLU A 67 -12.05 -0.25 4.89
CA GLU A 67 -12.56 -0.78 3.62
C GLU A 67 -12.58 0.25 2.47
N ALA A 68 -12.76 1.53 2.79
CA ALA A 68 -12.79 2.60 1.79
C ALA A 68 -11.44 2.85 1.09
N THR A 69 -10.36 2.16 1.50
CA THR A 69 -9.02 2.39 0.96
C THR A 69 -8.63 1.37 -0.11
N MET A 70 -7.84 1.82 -1.09
CA MET A 70 -7.24 0.92 -2.09
C MET A 70 -6.30 -0.13 -1.47
N SER A 71 -5.72 0.19 -0.32
CA SER A 71 -4.86 -0.75 0.40
C SER A 71 -5.65 -1.88 1.02
N HIS A 72 -6.81 -1.61 1.61
CA HIS A 72 -7.72 -2.64 2.09
C HIS A 72 -8.11 -3.58 0.95
N GLN A 73 -8.65 -3.03 -0.15
CA GLN A 73 -9.06 -3.81 -1.32
C GLN A 73 -7.94 -4.67 -1.89
N PHE A 74 -6.69 -4.16 -1.89
CA PHE A 74 -5.54 -4.93 -2.34
C PHE A 74 -5.29 -6.16 -1.48
N TYR A 75 -5.27 -6.02 -0.16
CA TYR A 75 -5.03 -7.14 0.75
C TYR A 75 -6.23 -8.08 0.84
N GLU A 76 -7.45 -7.57 0.73
CA GLU A 76 -8.66 -8.39 0.62
C GLU A 76 -8.58 -9.32 -0.60
N ASN A 77 -8.22 -8.80 -1.77
CA ASN A 77 -8.00 -9.59 -2.97
C ASN A 77 -6.87 -10.62 -2.80
N PHE A 78 -5.79 -10.25 -2.11
CA PHE A 78 -4.69 -11.16 -1.83
C PHE A 78 -5.13 -12.34 -0.95
N PHE A 79 -5.86 -12.08 0.12
CA PHE A 79 -6.41 -13.13 0.99
C PHE A 79 -7.44 -13.99 0.27
N ALA A 80 -8.36 -13.36 -0.48
CA ALA A 80 -9.40 -14.06 -1.26
C ALA A 80 -8.80 -14.99 -2.31
N ALA A 81 -7.69 -14.62 -2.96
CA ALA A 81 -6.97 -15.47 -3.91
C ALA A 81 -6.43 -16.77 -3.26
N HIS A 82 -6.28 -16.78 -1.95
CA HIS A 82 -5.86 -17.95 -1.15
C HIS A 82 -7.04 -18.60 -0.39
N GLY A 83 -8.28 -18.20 -0.71
CA GLY A 83 -9.48 -18.76 -0.09
C GLY A 83 -9.70 -18.35 1.38
N LEU A 84 -9.10 -17.26 1.81
CA LEU A 84 -9.16 -16.76 3.19
C LEU A 84 -9.90 -15.42 3.25
N PRO A 85 -10.68 -15.15 4.32
CA PRO A 85 -11.20 -13.83 4.59
C PRO A 85 -10.10 -12.95 5.19
N LEU A 86 -10.10 -11.66 4.84
CA LEU A 86 -9.32 -10.66 5.54
C LEU A 86 -10.20 -10.02 6.63
N ASN A 87 -9.78 -10.13 7.87
CA ASN A 87 -10.42 -9.45 8.99
C ASN A 87 -9.35 -8.69 9.77
N TYR A 88 -9.57 -7.40 9.96
CA TYR A 88 -8.74 -6.59 10.82
C TYR A 88 -9.35 -6.47 12.22
N ASP A 89 -8.54 -6.73 13.26
CA ASP A 89 -8.90 -6.47 14.65
C ASP A 89 -8.81 -4.98 14.97
N ILE A 90 -7.96 -4.27 14.22
CA ILE A 90 -7.76 -2.82 14.36
C ILE A 90 -7.85 -2.18 12.98
N GLU A 91 -8.88 -1.36 12.79
CA GLU A 91 -9.04 -0.56 11.58
C GLU A 91 -8.60 0.88 11.80
N LEU A 92 -7.80 1.40 10.87
CA LEU A 92 -7.21 2.72 10.94
C LEU A 92 -7.63 3.55 9.72
N ALA A 93 -7.94 4.81 9.95
CA ALA A 93 -8.34 5.73 8.90
C ALA A 93 -7.15 6.23 8.05
N SER A 94 -5.91 6.12 8.57
CA SER A 94 -4.73 6.68 7.93
C SER A 94 -3.52 5.74 8.07
N ALA A 95 -2.69 5.65 7.02
CA ALA A 95 -1.56 4.75 6.96
C ALA A 95 -0.41 5.12 7.92
N ASP A 96 -0.29 6.38 8.30
CA ASP A 96 0.70 6.86 9.29
C ASP A 96 0.45 6.32 10.70
N LEU A 97 -0.78 5.87 10.99
CA LEU A 97 -1.12 5.24 12.26
C LEU A 97 -0.70 3.75 12.33
N LEU A 98 -0.44 3.10 11.20
CA LEU A 98 -0.06 1.68 11.19
C LEU A 98 1.25 1.44 11.95
N LEU A 99 2.27 2.24 11.69
CA LEU A 99 3.59 2.07 12.29
C LEU A 99 3.57 2.21 13.83
N PRO A 100 2.93 3.23 14.42
CA PRO A 100 2.75 3.31 15.88
C PRO A 100 2.02 2.10 16.47
N VAL A 101 0.94 1.65 15.85
CA VAL A 101 0.15 0.48 16.32
C VAL A 101 1.02 -0.77 16.36
N VAL A 102 1.76 -1.04 15.28
CA VAL A 102 2.67 -2.19 15.18
C VAL A 102 3.81 -2.10 16.19
N ALA A 103 4.48 -0.94 16.28
CA ALA A 103 5.61 -0.74 17.19
C ALA A 103 5.22 -0.91 18.67
N HIS A 104 3.95 -0.64 19.02
CA HIS A 104 3.41 -0.87 20.37
C HIS A 104 2.85 -2.30 20.57
N ASN A 105 3.13 -3.22 19.64
CA ASN A 105 2.73 -4.64 19.75
C ASN A 105 1.22 -4.89 19.78
N LEU A 106 0.42 -4.00 19.19
CA LEU A 106 -1.04 -4.13 19.19
C LEU A 106 -1.53 -5.10 18.11
N GLY A 107 -0.75 -5.32 17.06
CA GLY A 107 -1.05 -6.26 15.98
C GLY A 107 0.05 -6.31 14.94
N LEU A 108 -0.11 -7.24 14.01
CA LEU A 108 0.69 -7.34 12.78
C LEU A 108 0.04 -6.45 11.71
N ALA A 109 0.82 -5.95 10.77
CA ALA A 109 0.29 -5.18 9.65
C ALA A 109 1.10 -5.37 8.38
N PHE A 110 0.42 -5.22 7.25
CA PHE A 110 1.08 -5.05 5.96
C PHE A 110 1.39 -3.58 5.72
N MET A 111 2.59 -3.27 5.28
CA MET A 111 2.94 -1.91 4.89
C MET A 111 4.02 -1.88 3.78
N PRO A 112 4.13 -0.78 3.05
CA PRO A 112 5.26 -0.58 2.12
C PRO A 112 6.60 -0.69 2.84
N GLU A 113 7.54 -1.41 2.24
CA GLU A 113 8.88 -1.63 2.79
C GLU A 113 9.61 -0.30 3.05
N ASP A 114 9.45 0.68 2.14
CA ASP A 114 10.01 2.02 2.28
C ASP A 114 9.56 2.72 3.57
N LEU A 115 8.27 2.58 3.93
CA LEU A 115 7.73 3.17 5.17
C LEU A 115 8.21 2.44 6.42
N ALA A 116 8.51 1.16 6.31
CA ALA A 116 9.00 0.34 7.41
C ALA A 116 10.51 0.51 7.65
N ALA A 117 11.28 0.93 6.64
CA ALA A 117 12.74 0.86 6.59
C ALA A 117 13.42 1.48 7.83
N GLN A 118 13.04 2.69 8.21
CA GLN A 118 13.62 3.35 9.37
C GLN A 118 13.33 2.58 10.67
N ALA A 119 12.07 2.19 10.89
CA ALA A 119 11.66 1.49 12.10
C ALA A 119 12.27 0.08 12.21
N LEU A 120 12.51 -0.58 11.07
CA LEU A 120 13.27 -1.84 11.00
C LEU A 120 14.72 -1.64 11.40
N SER A 121 15.38 -0.61 10.87
CA SER A 121 16.78 -0.29 11.22
C SER A 121 16.95 0.06 12.69
N GLU A 122 15.99 0.76 13.27
CA GLU A 122 15.92 1.12 14.69
C GLU A 122 15.43 -0.03 15.59
N LYS A 123 15.09 -1.20 15.00
CA LYS A 123 14.56 -2.37 15.71
C LYS A 123 13.26 -2.11 16.49
N ARG A 124 12.50 -1.10 16.10
CA ARG A 124 11.17 -0.82 16.68
C ARG A 124 10.09 -1.78 16.19
N ILE A 125 10.32 -2.36 15.02
CA ILE A 125 9.50 -3.40 14.40
C ILE A 125 10.39 -4.48 13.80
N VAL A 126 9.81 -5.63 13.47
CA VAL A 126 10.45 -6.74 12.78
C VAL A 126 9.68 -7.10 11.52
N SER A 127 10.38 -7.48 10.46
CA SER A 127 9.78 -8.06 9.27
C SER A 127 9.50 -9.54 9.52
N ILE A 128 8.31 -9.99 9.16
CA ILE A 128 7.84 -11.37 9.30
C ILE A 128 7.71 -11.97 7.90
N PRO A 129 8.47 -13.01 7.57
CA PRO A 129 8.38 -13.64 6.27
C PRO A 129 7.07 -14.41 6.12
N LEU A 130 6.45 -14.32 4.94
CA LEU A 130 5.29 -15.12 4.57
C LEU A 130 5.69 -16.24 3.62
N THR A 131 4.92 -17.35 3.68
CA THR A 131 5.01 -18.44 2.71
C THR A 131 4.47 -18.00 1.36
N GLU A 132 3.36 -17.26 1.37
CA GLU A 132 2.72 -16.73 0.17
C GLU A 132 3.39 -15.44 -0.29
N GLU A 133 3.60 -15.33 -1.59
CA GLU A 133 4.18 -14.13 -2.19
C GLU A 133 3.14 -13.01 -2.25
N ILE A 134 3.45 -11.87 -1.61
CA ILE A 134 2.59 -10.68 -1.69
C ILE A 134 2.73 -10.09 -3.10
N PRO A 135 1.62 -9.90 -3.85
CA PRO A 135 1.70 -9.35 -5.20
C PRO A 135 2.30 -7.95 -5.24
N ASN A 136 2.99 -7.62 -6.32
CA ASN A 136 3.55 -6.30 -6.51
C ASN A 136 2.44 -5.25 -6.71
N ARG A 137 2.57 -4.11 -6.05
CA ARG A 137 1.78 -2.91 -6.27
C ARG A 137 2.60 -1.89 -7.05
N TYR A 138 1.92 -0.90 -7.60
CA TYR A 138 2.56 0.20 -8.32
C TYR A 138 1.96 1.52 -7.89
N ILE A 139 2.77 2.55 -7.78
CA ILE A 139 2.30 3.93 -7.80
C ILE A 139 2.11 4.31 -9.26
N CYS A 140 0.94 4.85 -9.57
CA CYS A 140 0.54 5.22 -10.91
C CYS A 140 0.20 6.70 -10.99
N LEU A 141 0.63 7.33 -12.09
CA LEU A 141 0.14 8.63 -12.52
C LEU A 141 -1.09 8.41 -13.40
N VAL A 142 -2.16 9.10 -13.09
CA VAL A 142 -3.41 9.08 -13.86
C VAL A 142 -3.75 10.47 -14.31
N ARG A 143 -4.13 10.64 -15.58
CA ARG A 143 -4.56 11.92 -16.15
C ARG A 143 -5.61 11.73 -17.24
N ASP A 144 -6.36 12.77 -17.51
CA ASP A 144 -7.18 12.88 -18.72
C ASP A 144 -6.33 13.43 -19.86
N PRO A 145 -6.02 12.63 -20.91
CA PRO A 145 -5.18 13.08 -22.02
C PRO A 145 -5.86 14.14 -22.89
N SER A 146 -7.19 14.29 -22.82
CA SER A 146 -7.95 15.28 -23.59
C SER A 146 -7.85 16.68 -22.98
N ARG A 147 -7.42 16.81 -21.73
CA ARG A 147 -7.30 18.10 -21.04
C ARG A 147 -5.90 18.69 -21.20
N PRO A 148 -5.79 19.99 -21.54
CA PRO A 148 -4.52 20.67 -21.60
C PRO A 148 -3.92 20.78 -20.19
N LEU A 149 -2.63 20.54 -20.08
CA LEU A 149 -1.90 20.64 -18.80
C LEU A 149 -1.27 22.02 -18.65
N GLY A 150 -1.37 22.60 -17.46
CA GLY A 150 -0.62 23.77 -17.07
C GLY A 150 0.90 23.52 -17.05
N ALA A 151 1.71 24.57 -17.09
CA ALA A 151 3.18 24.46 -17.09
C ALA A 151 3.69 23.75 -15.82
N ALA A 152 3.14 24.07 -14.65
CA ALA A 152 3.51 23.44 -13.37
C ALA A 152 3.21 21.94 -13.36
N THR A 153 2.03 21.54 -13.87
CA THR A 153 1.64 20.12 -13.94
C THR A 153 2.54 19.35 -14.89
N ARG A 154 2.94 19.95 -16.04
CA ARG A 154 3.91 19.31 -16.96
C ARG A 154 5.25 19.09 -16.28
N CYS A 155 5.77 20.11 -15.60
CA CYS A 155 7.02 20.01 -14.87
C CYS A 155 6.97 18.89 -13.79
N LEU A 156 5.87 18.80 -13.04
CA LEU A 156 5.67 17.72 -12.07
C LEU A 156 5.68 16.35 -12.73
N ILE A 157 4.98 16.18 -13.85
CA ILE A 157 4.96 14.91 -14.58
C ILE A 157 6.36 14.53 -15.06
N ASP A 158 7.11 15.48 -15.62
CA ASP A 158 8.47 15.24 -16.11
C ASP A 158 9.40 14.80 -14.96
N MET A 159 9.30 15.43 -13.79
CA MET A 159 10.03 15.02 -12.59
C MET A 159 9.68 13.60 -12.15
N LEU A 160 8.38 13.28 -12.04
CA LEU A 160 7.91 11.95 -11.64
C LEU A 160 8.29 10.84 -12.63
N LEU A 161 8.38 11.19 -13.93
CA LEU A 161 8.82 10.24 -14.95
C LEU A 161 10.33 10.08 -15.00
N ALA A 162 11.10 11.11 -14.64
CA ALA A 162 12.55 11.03 -14.52
C ALA A 162 12.97 10.11 -13.36
N ASP A 163 12.28 10.18 -12.23
CA ASP A 163 12.50 9.31 -11.05
C ASP A 163 12.10 7.84 -11.29
N ARG A 164 11.47 7.54 -12.43
CA ARG A 164 11.04 6.19 -12.82
C ARG A 164 12.19 5.23 -13.14
N ILE A 165 13.42 5.73 -13.31
CA ILE A 165 14.61 5.00 -13.80
C ILE A 165 15.51 4.53 -12.64
N GLY A 166 15.01 4.55 -11.41
CA GLY A 166 15.72 4.04 -10.23
C GLY A 166 15.30 2.65 -9.81
#